data_3d0443d56fb35196b94ed14dec6c4057
#
_entry.id   3d0443d56fb35196b94ed14dec6c4057
#
_cell.length_a   1.000
_cell.length_b   1.000
_cell.length_c   1.000
_cell.angle_alpha   90.00
_cell.angle_beta   90.00
_cell.angle_gamma   90.00
#
_symmetry.space_group_name_H-M   'P 1'
#
loop_
_entity.id
_entity.type
_entity.pdbx_description
1 polymer ?
#
loop_
_entity_poly.entity_id
_entity_poly.type
_entity_poly.pdbx_seq_one_letter_code
_entity_poly.pdbx_strand_id
1 'polypeptide(L)'
;MKTMLSKLTSALLCLAMLLTMCSFAMAEAGTYTGVGDSEIGGKGAIEVSVTVDENGVVTDIQVTKNGDTAGIADAAVEAMPGRIMAAQSANVDGVSGATMTSEAIKMAVLDAVTAAGLDTVKWSTYVATEAAKADDATYNTDIVIIGAGGAGMTAALTAAEKGANVIILESQAAVGGNSVRATGGMNAADTPAQDENEFGESAGVEKTLKTARTTYADNVTITKLAEEVEKQWSDYQANPVGYFDSDELMELDTMIGGKGINNPELVEELADESADGVEWLKKYGINLTSVGSFGGASVKRIHRPVNAEGKTIAVGSYMIPLLEKACEENDKISIQLETTATTILTDKNGKAVGVKAVGATGNEVTVNAKAVILATGGFGANLDMVAELVPALKGFMTTNAAGAQGQGIEMAQALGAATVDMDQNLSSIA
;
A
#
# COMPACT_ATOMS: atom_id res chain seq x y z
N MET A 1 -44.40 -68.75 12.48
CA MET A 1 -43.72 -68.10 13.65
C MET A 1 -42.21 -67.86 13.42
N LYS A 2 -41.42 -68.80 12.92
CA LYS A 2 -39.96 -68.60 12.70
C LYS A 2 -39.59 -67.55 11.68
N THR A 3 -40.38 -67.35 10.60
CA THR A 3 -40.11 -66.34 9.57
C THR A 3 -40.46 -64.89 9.97
N MET A 4 -41.35 -64.73 10.93
CA MET A 4 -41.73 -63.40 11.45
C MET A 4 -40.72 -62.90 12.47
N LEU A 5 -40.14 -63.81 13.26
CA LEU A 5 -39.10 -63.51 14.24
C LEU A 5 -37.78 -63.08 13.55
N SER A 6 -37.42 -63.72 12.41
CA SER A 6 -36.19 -63.38 11.69
C SER A 6 -36.29 -62.00 11.00
N LYS A 7 -37.51 -61.60 10.54
CA LYS A 7 -37.73 -60.30 9.96
C LYS A 7 -37.71 -59.17 11.03
N LEU A 8 -38.20 -59.48 12.24
CA LEU A 8 -38.12 -58.52 13.36
C LEU A 8 -36.69 -58.29 13.83
N THR A 9 -35.90 -59.37 13.91
CA THR A 9 -34.48 -59.28 14.31
C THR A 9 -33.63 -58.54 13.26
N SER A 10 -33.90 -58.78 11.94
CA SER A 10 -33.24 -58.01 10.86
C SER A 10 -33.61 -56.53 10.89
N ALA A 11 -34.90 -56.19 11.13
CA ALA A 11 -35.34 -54.81 11.22
C ALA A 11 -34.76 -54.11 12.46
N LEU A 12 -34.63 -54.78 13.59
CA LEU A 12 -33.97 -54.23 14.81
C LEU A 12 -32.47 -54.05 14.61
N LEU A 13 -31.82 -54.97 13.88
CA LEU A 13 -30.37 -54.82 13.57
C LEU A 13 -30.13 -53.65 12.60
N CYS A 14 -30.98 -53.47 11.58
CA CYS A 14 -30.90 -52.33 10.69
C CYS A 14 -31.19 -50.99 11.41
N LEU A 15 -32.14 -50.97 12.34
CA LEU A 15 -32.45 -49.80 13.14
C LEU A 15 -31.32 -49.47 14.12
N ALA A 16 -30.67 -50.52 14.74
CA ALA A 16 -29.51 -50.34 15.56
C ALA A 16 -28.26 -49.88 14.77
N MET A 17 -28.05 -50.37 13.53
CA MET A 17 -27.01 -49.88 12.63
C MET A 17 -27.26 -48.47 12.15
N LEU A 18 -28.53 -48.09 11.90
CA LEU A 18 -28.86 -46.69 11.56
C LEU A 18 -28.69 -45.75 12.75
N LEU A 19 -28.96 -46.18 13.96
CA LEU A 19 -28.72 -45.39 15.19
C LEU A 19 -27.22 -45.27 15.55
N THR A 20 -26.37 -46.23 15.14
CA THR A 20 -24.92 -46.14 15.35
C THR A 20 -24.18 -45.37 14.25
N MET A 21 -24.84 -45.05 13.12
CA MET A 21 -24.26 -44.18 12.06
C MET A 21 -24.58 -42.68 12.26
N CYS A 22 -25.38 -42.31 13.24
CA CYS A 22 -25.59 -40.92 13.67
C CYS A 22 -24.85 -40.60 14.97
N SER A 23 -23.64 -41.11 15.14
CA SER A 23 -22.70 -40.44 16.05
C SER A 23 -22.25 -39.16 15.34
N PHE A 24 -23.00 -38.08 15.46
CA PHE A 24 -22.42 -36.76 15.34
C PHE A 24 -21.25 -36.78 16.37
N ALA A 25 -20.02 -36.76 15.88
CA ALA A 25 -18.91 -36.41 16.73
C ALA A 25 -19.26 -35.00 17.29
N MET A 26 -19.66 -34.95 18.54
CA MET A 26 -19.82 -33.69 19.24
C MET A 26 -18.42 -33.09 19.27
N ALA A 27 -18.30 -31.84 18.80
CA ALA A 27 -17.04 -31.14 18.95
C ALA A 27 -16.64 -31.11 20.40
N GLU A 28 -15.40 -31.52 20.70
CA GLU A 28 -14.90 -31.42 22.08
C GLU A 28 -14.54 -29.98 22.36
N ALA A 29 -14.97 -29.48 23.53
CA ALA A 29 -14.56 -28.17 24.00
C ALA A 29 -13.04 -28.14 24.19
N GLY A 30 -12.37 -27.15 23.68
CA GLY A 30 -10.90 -27.05 23.75
C GLY A 30 -10.33 -26.00 22.85
N THR A 31 -9.01 -25.90 22.86
CA THR A 31 -8.27 -24.99 21.99
C THR A 31 -7.49 -25.79 20.95
N TYR A 32 -7.67 -25.43 19.71
CA TYR A 32 -7.12 -26.12 18.53
C TYR A 32 -6.25 -25.18 17.73
N THR A 33 -5.14 -25.70 17.21
CA THR A 33 -4.24 -24.94 16.34
C THR A 33 -4.47 -25.34 14.89
N GLY A 34 -4.50 -24.35 14.01
CA GLY A 34 -4.57 -24.58 12.58
C GLY A 34 -3.53 -23.77 11.83
N VAL A 35 -3.21 -24.22 10.63
CA VAL A 35 -2.14 -23.68 9.81
C VAL A 35 -2.65 -23.33 8.41
N GLY A 36 -2.29 -22.14 7.91
CA GLY A 36 -2.61 -21.66 6.57
C GLY A 36 -1.35 -21.32 5.78
N ASP A 37 -1.36 -21.70 4.51
CA ASP A 37 -0.32 -21.33 3.56
C ASP A 37 -0.62 -19.96 2.95
N SER A 38 0.39 -19.13 2.76
CA SER A 38 0.28 -17.85 2.07
C SER A 38 1.22 -17.83 0.86
N GLU A 39 0.79 -17.20 -0.23
CA GLU A 39 1.66 -17.01 -1.39
C GLU A 39 2.85 -16.08 -1.09
N ILE A 40 2.73 -15.22 -0.08
CA ILE A 40 3.76 -14.26 0.34
C ILE A 40 4.71 -14.91 1.36
N GLY A 41 4.17 -15.37 2.49
CA GLY A 41 4.94 -15.96 3.61
C GLY A 41 5.31 -17.42 3.41
N GLY A 42 4.76 -18.07 2.38
CA GLY A 42 5.02 -19.45 2.06
C GLY A 42 4.20 -20.45 2.88
N LYS A 43 4.69 -21.69 2.92
CA LYS A 43 4.01 -22.81 3.56
C LYS A 43 4.00 -22.66 5.09
N GLY A 44 2.81 -22.74 5.70
CA GLY A 44 2.65 -22.57 7.14
C GLY A 44 2.96 -21.14 7.62
N ALA A 45 2.73 -20.15 6.78
CA ALA A 45 2.99 -18.75 7.11
C ALA A 45 2.09 -18.23 8.22
N ILE A 46 0.83 -18.66 8.25
CA ILE A 46 -0.15 -18.25 9.25
C ILE A 46 -0.46 -19.44 10.17
N GLU A 47 -0.40 -19.19 11.49
CA GLU A 47 -0.90 -20.11 12.50
C GLU A 47 -1.98 -19.41 13.32
N VAL A 48 -3.06 -20.14 13.64
CA VAL A 48 -4.13 -19.65 14.50
C VAL A 48 -4.38 -20.58 15.66
N SER A 49 -4.84 -20.02 16.78
CA SER A 49 -5.39 -20.73 17.92
C SER A 49 -6.89 -20.46 17.95
N VAL A 50 -7.71 -21.51 17.94
CA VAL A 50 -9.18 -21.45 17.92
C VAL A 50 -9.73 -22.14 19.15
N THR A 51 -10.52 -21.44 19.95
CA THR A 51 -11.19 -22.01 21.14
C THR A 51 -12.65 -22.32 20.84
N VAL A 52 -13.05 -23.55 21.13
CA VAL A 52 -14.41 -24.09 20.92
C VAL A 52 -15.03 -24.40 22.28
N ASP A 53 -16.29 -24.01 22.47
CA ASP A 53 -17.03 -24.31 23.69
C ASP A 53 -17.74 -25.69 23.65
N GLU A 54 -18.42 -26.06 24.76
CA GLU A 54 -19.15 -27.32 24.90
C GLU A 54 -20.34 -27.47 23.93
N ASN A 55 -20.76 -26.36 23.29
CA ASN A 55 -21.84 -26.35 22.31
C ASN A 55 -21.33 -26.38 20.86
N GLY A 56 -20.01 -26.45 20.66
CA GLY A 56 -19.38 -26.40 19.35
C GLY A 56 -19.35 -25.00 18.75
N VAL A 57 -19.41 -23.95 19.58
CA VAL A 57 -19.30 -22.55 19.16
C VAL A 57 -17.84 -22.10 19.30
N VAL A 58 -17.30 -21.47 18.28
CA VAL A 58 -15.99 -20.82 18.37
C VAL A 58 -16.12 -19.52 19.13
N THR A 59 -15.40 -19.43 20.25
CA THR A 59 -15.47 -18.32 21.20
C THR A 59 -14.25 -17.42 21.19
N ASP A 60 -13.13 -17.88 20.63
CA ASP A 60 -11.91 -17.10 20.47
C ASP A 60 -11.11 -17.58 19.26
N ILE A 61 -10.51 -16.64 18.55
CA ILE A 61 -9.55 -16.88 17.45
C ILE A 61 -8.39 -15.91 17.62
N GLN A 62 -7.18 -16.41 17.70
CA GLN A 62 -5.95 -15.62 17.76
C GLN A 62 -5.00 -16.05 16.66
N VAL A 63 -4.45 -15.09 15.90
CA VAL A 63 -3.35 -15.35 14.98
C VAL A 63 -2.06 -15.38 15.80
N THR A 64 -1.49 -16.57 15.97
CA THR A 64 -0.32 -16.80 16.83
C THR A 64 1.00 -16.65 16.07
N LYS A 65 0.95 -16.74 14.74
CA LYS A 65 2.09 -16.52 13.85
C LYS A 65 1.63 -15.85 12.56
N ASN A 66 2.38 -14.85 12.13
CA ASN A 66 2.21 -14.20 10.82
C ASN A 66 3.57 -14.15 10.11
N GLY A 67 3.70 -14.84 8.99
CA GLY A 67 4.88 -14.86 8.12
C GLY A 67 4.76 -13.95 6.90
N ASP A 68 3.62 -13.27 6.72
CA ASP A 68 3.41 -12.32 5.63
C ASP A 68 4.03 -10.95 5.94
N THR A 69 4.04 -10.07 4.95
CA THR A 69 4.69 -8.76 5.05
C THR A 69 4.00 -7.88 6.10
N ALA A 70 4.74 -7.47 7.13
CA ALA A 70 4.27 -6.52 8.12
C ALA A 70 3.84 -5.20 7.45
N GLY A 71 2.83 -4.53 8.01
CA GLY A 71 2.22 -3.33 7.44
C GLY A 71 1.21 -3.60 6.31
N ILE A 72 1.21 -4.80 5.72
CA ILE A 72 0.19 -5.24 4.74
C ILE A 72 -0.73 -6.28 5.36
N ALA A 73 -0.14 -7.24 6.07
CA ALA A 73 -0.85 -8.35 6.72
C ALA A 73 -1.64 -7.91 7.96
N ASP A 74 -1.19 -6.86 8.63
CA ASP A 74 -1.64 -6.48 9.98
C ASP A 74 -3.15 -6.21 10.03
N ALA A 75 -3.69 -5.53 9.02
CA ALA A 75 -5.14 -5.29 8.92
C ALA A 75 -5.97 -6.59 8.85
N ALA A 76 -5.47 -7.64 8.16
CA ALA A 76 -6.14 -8.93 8.12
C ALA A 76 -5.98 -9.69 9.44
N VAL A 77 -4.80 -9.62 10.07
CA VAL A 77 -4.53 -10.25 11.38
C VAL A 77 -5.46 -9.69 12.45
N GLU A 78 -5.76 -8.39 12.43
CA GLU A 78 -6.64 -7.73 13.37
C GLU A 78 -8.13 -8.01 13.08
N ALA A 79 -8.57 -7.86 11.83
CA ALA A 79 -9.98 -7.87 11.49
C ALA A 79 -10.58 -9.27 11.26
N MET A 80 -9.83 -10.21 10.65
CA MET A 80 -10.38 -11.51 10.24
C MET A 80 -10.86 -12.38 11.40
N PRO A 81 -10.17 -12.48 12.56
CA PRO A 81 -10.68 -13.24 13.69
C PRO A 81 -12.09 -12.85 14.13
N GLY A 82 -12.35 -11.56 14.25
CA GLY A 82 -13.67 -11.02 14.62
C GLY A 82 -14.77 -11.35 13.60
N ARG A 83 -14.47 -11.19 12.30
CA ARG A 83 -15.41 -11.52 11.21
C ARG A 83 -15.79 -13.00 11.22
N ILE A 84 -14.81 -13.88 11.33
CA ILE A 84 -14.98 -15.34 11.35
C ILE A 84 -15.78 -15.80 12.57
N MET A 85 -15.46 -15.27 13.76
CA MET A 85 -16.22 -15.57 14.98
C MET A 85 -17.68 -15.12 14.88
N ALA A 86 -17.94 -13.92 14.41
CA ALA A 86 -19.31 -13.41 14.26
C ALA A 86 -20.12 -14.26 13.28
N ALA A 87 -19.53 -14.70 12.18
CA ALA A 87 -20.17 -15.53 11.17
C ALA A 87 -20.27 -17.02 11.58
N GLN A 88 -19.47 -17.50 12.53
CA GLN A 88 -19.24 -18.92 12.77
C GLN A 88 -18.97 -19.68 11.45
N SER A 89 -18.16 -19.08 10.59
CA SER A 89 -17.71 -19.59 9.30
C SER A 89 -16.33 -19.03 8.96
N ALA A 90 -15.47 -19.86 8.40
CA ALA A 90 -14.17 -19.42 7.87
C ALA A 90 -14.33 -18.68 6.53
N ASN A 91 -15.41 -18.96 5.79
CA ASN A 91 -15.66 -18.34 4.49
C ASN A 91 -16.47 -17.05 4.60
N VAL A 92 -15.78 -15.98 4.97
CA VAL A 92 -16.28 -14.61 5.10
C VAL A 92 -15.55 -13.67 4.15
N ASP A 93 -15.98 -12.42 4.05
CA ASP A 93 -15.27 -11.42 3.26
C ASP A 93 -13.86 -11.16 3.81
N GLY A 94 -12.88 -11.15 2.90
CA GLY A 94 -11.49 -10.80 3.22
C GLY A 94 -11.31 -9.31 3.48
N VAL A 95 -10.14 -8.95 3.95
CA VAL A 95 -9.75 -7.55 4.15
C VAL A 95 -9.15 -6.99 2.85
N SER A 96 -9.70 -5.89 2.38
CA SER A 96 -9.20 -5.21 1.18
C SER A 96 -7.73 -4.81 1.35
N GLY A 97 -6.91 -5.06 0.33
CA GLY A 97 -5.47 -4.82 0.39
C GLY A 97 -4.63 -5.91 1.08
N ALA A 98 -5.25 -6.80 1.89
CA ALA A 98 -4.60 -7.91 2.57
C ALA A 98 -5.23 -9.27 2.20
N THR A 99 -5.60 -9.45 0.93
CA THR A 99 -6.37 -10.61 0.44
C THR A 99 -5.64 -11.94 0.69
N MET A 100 -4.34 -12.00 0.40
CA MET A 100 -3.56 -13.24 0.55
C MET A 100 -3.48 -13.68 2.02
N THR A 101 -3.25 -12.74 2.92
CA THR A 101 -3.24 -13.01 4.37
C THR A 101 -4.64 -13.38 4.87
N SER A 102 -5.70 -12.74 4.36
CA SER A 102 -7.08 -13.08 4.69
C SER A 102 -7.39 -14.53 4.31
N GLU A 103 -7.04 -14.96 3.10
CA GLU A 103 -7.24 -16.34 2.64
C GLU A 103 -6.43 -17.34 3.48
N ALA A 104 -5.18 -17.01 3.83
CA ALA A 104 -4.35 -17.86 4.68
C ALA A 104 -4.93 -18.01 6.10
N ILE A 105 -5.49 -16.93 6.69
CA ILE A 105 -6.20 -16.99 7.98
C ILE A 105 -7.44 -17.88 7.88
N LYS A 106 -8.26 -17.75 6.82
CA LYS A 106 -9.43 -18.61 6.57
C LYS A 106 -9.04 -20.08 6.51
N MET A 107 -7.97 -20.40 5.77
CA MET A 107 -7.44 -21.77 5.68
C MET A 107 -6.98 -22.29 7.05
N ALA A 108 -6.26 -21.47 7.81
CA ALA A 108 -5.79 -21.84 9.15
C ALA A 108 -6.96 -22.11 10.12
N VAL A 109 -7.99 -21.26 10.09
CA VAL A 109 -9.20 -21.49 10.91
C VAL A 109 -9.94 -22.75 10.48
N LEU A 110 -10.08 -22.99 9.16
CA LEU A 110 -10.73 -24.20 8.66
C LEU A 110 -9.97 -25.48 9.08
N ASP A 111 -8.64 -25.44 9.11
CA ASP A 111 -7.81 -26.53 9.62
C ASP A 111 -8.05 -26.78 11.12
N ALA A 112 -8.06 -25.71 11.93
CA ALA A 112 -8.31 -25.80 13.38
C ALA A 112 -9.72 -26.32 13.71
N VAL A 113 -10.78 -25.84 13.03
CA VAL A 113 -12.15 -26.30 13.27
C VAL A 113 -12.38 -27.73 12.75
N THR A 114 -11.61 -28.15 11.74
CA THR A 114 -11.57 -29.54 11.28
C THR A 114 -10.97 -30.45 12.36
N ALA A 115 -9.86 -30.02 12.98
CA ALA A 115 -9.24 -30.73 14.10
C ALA A 115 -10.16 -30.80 15.33
N ALA A 116 -11.00 -29.79 15.55
CA ALA A 116 -12.02 -29.78 16.60
C ALA A 116 -13.22 -30.70 16.32
N GLY A 117 -13.31 -31.30 15.13
CA GLY A 117 -14.46 -32.12 14.70
C GLY A 117 -15.72 -31.34 14.38
N LEU A 118 -15.62 -30.05 14.10
CA LEU A 118 -16.74 -29.22 13.66
C LEU A 118 -17.12 -29.54 12.21
N ASP A 119 -18.37 -29.24 11.83
CA ASP A 119 -18.90 -29.45 10.47
C ASP A 119 -18.17 -28.54 9.47
N THR A 120 -17.23 -29.10 8.73
CA THR A 120 -16.40 -28.39 7.74
C THR A 120 -17.25 -27.86 6.57
N VAL A 121 -18.38 -28.47 6.24
CA VAL A 121 -19.27 -27.95 5.20
C VAL A 121 -19.89 -26.62 5.66
N LYS A 122 -20.37 -26.58 6.91
CA LYS A 122 -20.88 -25.34 7.51
C LYS A 122 -19.79 -24.28 7.56
N TRP A 123 -18.60 -24.63 8.02
CA TRP A 123 -17.47 -23.68 8.17
C TRP A 123 -16.86 -23.22 6.83
N SER A 124 -17.11 -23.94 5.73
CA SER A 124 -16.74 -23.55 4.37
C SER A 124 -17.85 -22.83 3.63
N THR A 125 -19.05 -22.74 4.20
CA THR A 125 -20.18 -22.03 3.58
C THR A 125 -19.97 -20.54 3.71
N TYR A 126 -20.06 -19.82 2.58
CA TYR A 126 -19.93 -18.37 2.57
C TYR A 126 -21.04 -17.71 3.41
N VAL A 127 -20.63 -16.86 4.31
CA VAL A 127 -21.51 -16.00 5.10
C VAL A 127 -21.08 -14.56 4.84
N ALA A 128 -21.98 -13.80 4.20
CA ALA A 128 -21.74 -12.37 4.06
C ALA A 128 -21.71 -11.73 5.47
N THR A 129 -20.60 -11.11 5.81
CA THR A 129 -20.50 -10.36 7.06
C THR A 129 -20.99 -8.94 6.80
N GLU A 130 -22.31 -8.77 6.65
CA GLU A 130 -22.91 -7.44 6.68
C GLU A 130 -22.71 -6.89 8.10
N ALA A 131 -21.67 -6.08 8.27
CA ALA A 131 -21.61 -5.19 9.41
C ALA A 131 -22.86 -4.30 9.38
N ALA A 132 -23.55 -4.17 10.50
CA ALA A 132 -24.67 -3.21 10.59
C ALA A 132 -24.17 -1.84 10.11
N LYS A 133 -24.93 -1.20 9.20
CA LYS A 133 -24.56 0.12 8.70
C LYS A 133 -24.36 1.06 9.89
N ALA A 134 -23.16 1.61 10.02
CA ALA A 134 -22.89 2.64 11.02
C ALA A 134 -23.68 3.91 10.71
N ASP A 135 -23.85 4.76 11.72
CA ASP A 135 -24.50 6.07 11.53
C ASP A 135 -23.64 6.95 10.60
N ASP A 136 -24.30 7.84 9.86
CA ASP A 136 -23.63 8.83 9.04
C ASP A 136 -22.82 9.78 9.94
N ALA A 137 -21.61 10.15 9.51
CA ALA A 137 -20.69 10.93 10.32
C ALA A 137 -20.31 12.26 9.65
N THR A 138 -20.14 13.30 10.46
CA THR A 138 -19.64 14.59 9.99
C THR A 138 -18.47 15.05 10.86
N TYR A 139 -17.34 15.32 10.23
CA TYR A 139 -16.12 15.82 10.85
C TYR A 139 -15.79 17.23 10.39
N ASN A 140 -15.00 17.95 11.19
CA ASN A 140 -14.47 19.25 10.86
C ASN A 140 -12.96 19.27 11.12
N THR A 141 -12.19 19.80 10.17
CA THR A 141 -10.72 19.85 10.27
C THR A 141 -10.17 21.08 9.54
N ASP A 142 -8.87 21.33 9.64
CA ASP A 142 -8.23 22.37 8.83
C ASP A 142 -7.94 21.83 7.43
N ILE A 143 -7.43 20.62 7.33
CA ILE A 143 -7.05 19.99 6.06
C ILE A 143 -7.60 18.56 6.02
N VAL A 144 -8.27 18.21 4.93
CA VAL A 144 -8.59 16.81 4.62
C VAL A 144 -7.66 16.34 3.50
N ILE A 145 -7.08 15.16 3.70
CA ILE A 145 -6.18 14.51 2.73
C ILE A 145 -6.85 13.23 2.24
N ILE A 146 -6.87 13.02 0.94
CA ILE A 146 -7.43 11.81 0.33
C ILE A 146 -6.29 10.90 -0.10
N GLY A 147 -6.15 9.77 0.59
CA GLY A 147 -5.10 8.76 0.41
C GLY A 147 -4.04 8.79 1.49
N ALA A 148 -3.81 7.64 2.15
CA ALA A 148 -2.80 7.43 3.18
C ALA A 148 -1.54 6.72 2.62
N GLY A 149 -1.13 7.05 1.41
CA GLY A 149 0.17 6.67 0.86
C GLY A 149 1.31 7.54 1.40
N GLY A 150 2.52 7.35 0.90
CA GLY A 150 3.68 8.17 1.29
C GLY A 150 3.40 9.67 1.18
N ALA A 151 2.86 10.13 0.06
CA ALA A 151 2.54 11.55 -0.16
C ALA A 151 1.49 12.08 0.83
N GLY A 152 0.44 11.32 1.13
CA GLY A 152 -0.61 11.75 2.05
C GLY A 152 -0.12 11.86 3.48
N MET A 153 0.64 10.88 3.96
CA MET A 153 1.18 10.90 5.32
C MET A 153 2.25 11.98 5.51
N THR A 154 3.14 12.20 4.53
CA THR A 154 4.12 13.30 4.59
C THR A 154 3.46 14.66 4.56
N ALA A 155 2.41 14.84 3.74
CA ALA A 155 1.60 16.06 3.73
C ALA A 155 0.91 16.30 5.07
N ALA A 156 0.37 15.25 5.71
CA ALA A 156 -0.25 15.34 7.03
C ALA A 156 0.73 15.76 8.11
N LEU A 157 1.89 15.12 8.16
CA LEU A 157 2.95 15.44 9.13
C LEU A 157 3.44 16.89 8.93
N THR A 158 3.69 17.31 7.70
CA THR A 158 4.10 18.68 7.38
C THR A 158 3.03 19.70 7.78
N ALA A 159 1.75 19.41 7.53
CA ALA A 159 0.65 20.28 7.94
C ALA A 159 0.52 20.36 9.47
N ALA A 160 0.67 19.24 10.16
CA ALA A 160 0.64 19.20 11.62
C ALA A 160 1.82 19.94 12.27
N GLU A 161 3.03 19.86 11.70
CA GLU A 161 4.20 20.68 12.11
C GLU A 161 3.89 22.18 12.05
N LYS A 162 3.06 22.60 11.08
CA LYS A 162 2.59 23.97 10.94
C LYS A 162 1.35 24.31 11.77
N GLY A 163 0.88 23.36 12.60
CA GLY A 163 -0.18 23.56 13.57
C GLY A 163 -1.58 23.21 13.08
N ALA A 164 -1.76 22.73 11.84
CA ALA A 164 -3.05 22.34 11.30
C ALA A 164 -3.55 21.01 11.88
N ASN A 165 -4.88 20.89 12.07
CA ASN A 165 -5.53 19.61 12.30
C ASN A 165 -5.82 18.94 10.96
N VAL A 166 -5.59 17.64 10.86
CA VAL A 166 -5.64 16.89 9.59
C VAL A 166 -6.47 15.62 9.76
N ILE A 167 -7.33 15.35 8.79
CA ILE A 167 -7.98 14.05 8.62
C ILE A 167 -7.50 13.44 7.30
N ILE A 168 -6.97 12.23 7.34
CA ILE A 168 -6.63 11.44 6.16
C ILE A 168 -7.76 10.43 5.93
N LEU A 169 -8.29 10.37 4.71
CA LEU A 169 -9.26 9.35 4.28
C LEU A 169 -8.53 8.32 3.42
N GLU A 170 -8.57 7.06 3.83
CA GLU A 170 -7.97 5.94 3.08
C GLU A 170 -9.05 4.92 2.72
N SER A 171 -9.12 4.56 1.46
CA SER A 171 -10.12 3.63 0.93
C SER A 171 -9.87 2.17 1.33
N GLN A 172 -8.62 1.84 1.67
CA GLN A 172 -8.22 0.49 2.02
C GLN A 172 -8.22 0.30 3.54
N ALA A 173 -8.15 -0.95 3.97
CA ALA A 173 -8.06 -1.32 5.39
C ALA A 173 -6.66 -1.09 6.00
N ALA A 174 -5.69 -0.69 5.19
CA ALA A 174 -4.32 -0.38 5.61
C ALA A 174 -3.77 0.79 4.80
N VAL A 175 -2.86 1.54 5.40
CA VAL A 175 -2.15 2.64 4.75
C VAL A 175 -1.08 2.15 3.76
N GLY A 176 -0.51 3.06 3.00
CA GLY A 176 0.68 2.85 2.19
C GLY A 176 0.45 2.69 0.70
N GLY A 177 -0.66 2.10 0.26
CA GLY A 177 -0.98 1.94 -1.16
C GLY A 177 0.18 1.33 -1.97
N ASN A 178 0.58 1.98 -3.08
CA ASN A 178 1.76 1.59 -3.85
C ASN A 178 3.08 1.95 -3.16
N SER A 179 3.09 2.94 -2.27
CA SER A 179 4.32 3.37 -1.58
C SER A 179 4.91 2.26 -0.70
N VAL A 180 4.09 1.47 0.01
CA VAL A 180 4.57 0.35 0.84
C VAL A 180 5.18 -0.78 -0.02
N ARG A 181 4.78 -0.89 -1.28
CA ARG A 181 5.24 -1.90 -2.25
C ARG A 181 6.53 -1.50 -2.98
N ALA A 182 7.00 -0.26 -2.80
CA ALA A 182 8.19 0.24 -3.46
C ALA A 182 9.45 -0.50 -3.00
N THR A 183 10.10 -1.22 -3.93
CA THR A 183 11.30 -2.03 -3.67
C THR A 183 12.60 -1.28 -3.92
N GLY A 184 12.53 -0.13 -4.58
CA GLY A 184 13.66 0.73 -4.90
C GLY A 184 14.15 1.54 -3.69
N GLY A 185 14.42 2.81 -3.93
CA GLY A 185 14.83 3.83 -2.96
C GLY A 185 14.30 5.19 -3.38
N MET A 186 14.75 6.23 -2.73
CA MET A 186 14.49 7.63 -3.09
C MET A 186 15.69 8.22 -3.83
N ASN A 187 15.45 8.87 -4.95
CA ASN A 187 16.48 9.62 -5.65
C ASN A 187 16.59 11.00 -5.02
N ALA A 188 17.82 11.40 -4.74
CA ALA A 188 18.15 12.74 -4.26
C ALA A 188 19.57 13.09 -4.69
N ALA A 189 19.79 14.35 -5.04
CA ALA A 189 21.10 14.88 -5.42
C ALA A 189 21.76 15.61 -4.24
N ASP A 190 23.07 15.74 -4.31
CA ASP A 190 23.89 16.54 -3.38
C ASP A 190 23.62 16.26 -1.88
N THR A 191 23.57 14.98 -1.52
CA THR A 191 23.26 14.58 -0.13
C THR A 191 24.52 14.23 0.67
N PRO A 192 24.50 14.43 2.00
CA PRO A 192 25.60 13.97 2.86
C PRO A 192 25.87 12.46 2.76
N ALA A 193 24.84 11.65 2.48
CA ALA A 193 24.99 10.21 2.32
C ALA A 193 25.75 9.84 1.04
N GLN A 194 25.69 10.67 0.00
CA GLN A 194 26.53 10.50 -1.19
C GLN A 194 28.02 10.74 -0.87
N ASP A 195 28.32 11.79 -0.14
CA ASP A 195 29.68 12.14 0.26
C ASP A 195 30.33 11.07 1.16
N GLU A 196 29.57 10.48 2.08
CA GLU A 196 30.05 9.41 2.97
C GLU A 196 30.39 8.11 2.23
N ASN A 197 29.88 7.90 1.01
CA ASN A 197 30.07 6.66 0.26
C ASN A 197 31.34 6.64 -0.62
N GLU A 198 32.11 7.71 -0.74
CA GLU A 198 33.39 7.83 -1.45
C GLU A 198 33.44 7.16 -2.85
N PHE A 199 32.45 7.41 -3.69
CA PHE A 199 32.40 6.86 -5.03
C PHE A 199 33.36 7.61 -5.98
N GLY A 200 34.12 6.89 -6.78
CA GLY A 200 35.09 7.44 -7.74
C GLY A 200 34.66 7.43 -9.22
N GLU A 201 33.37 7.63 -9.49
CA GLU A 201 32.84 7.46 -10.85
C GLU A 201 32.57 8.80 -11.53
N SER A 202 33.18 9.00 -12.72
CA SER A 202 33.02 10.21 -13.53
C SER A 202 32.42 9.96 -14.93
N ALA A 203 32.51 8.72 -15.42
CA ALA A 203 32.11 8.38 -16.78
C ALA A 203 30.65 8.64 -17.12
N GLY A 204 29.76 8.61 -16.10
CA GLY A 204 28.34 8.93 -16.23
C GLY A 204 28.10 10.38 -16.57
N VAL A 205 28.76 11.31 -15.87
CA VAL A 205 28.65 12.76 -16.07
C VAL A 205 29.07 13.12 -17.51
N GLU A 206 30.22 12.68 -17.94
CA GLU A 206 30.76 12.94 -19.31
C GLU A 206 29.83 12.40 -20.39
N LYS A 207 29.21 11.21 -20.15
CA LYS A 207 28.27 10.61 -21.08
C LYS A 207 26.99 11.45 -21.17
N THR A 208 26.45 11.92 -20.04
CA THR A 208 25.25 12.75 -20.00
C THR A 208 25.49 14.10 -20.70
N LEU A 209 26.59 14.78 -20.40
CA LEU A 209 27.01 16.02 -21.11
C LEU A 209 27.14 15.80 -22.61
N LYS A 210 27.79 14.71 -23.06
CA LYS A 210 27.88 14.38 -24.48
C LYS A 210 26.49 14.15 -25.09
N THR A 211 25.59 13.45 -24.42
CA THR A 211 24.22 13.19 -24.90
C THR A 211 23.44 14.49 -25.03
N ALA A 212 23.51 15.38 -24.07
CA ALA A 212 22.90 16.69 -24.12
C ALA A 212 23.33 17.50 -25.36
N ARG A 213 24.66 17.52 -25.64
CA ARG A 213 25.26 18.29 -26.74
C ARG A 213 25.05 17.67 -28.11
N THR A 214 24.81 16.37 -28.19
CA THR A 214 24.68 15.69 -29.50
C THR A 214 23.24 15.37 -29.85
N THR A 215 22.50 14.79 -28.92
CA THR A 215 21.13 14.34 -29.16
C THR A 215 20.08 15.45 -28.92
N TYR A 216 20.38 16.37 -27.99
CA TYR A 216 19.47 17.42 -27.56
C TYR A 216 20.02 18.82 -27.79
N ALA A 217 20.94 18.99 -28.77
CA ALA A 217 21.56 20.28 -29.07
C ALA A 217 20.58 21.42 -29.37
N ASP A 218 19.40 21.09 -29.90
CA ASP A 218 18.35 22.06 -30.23
C ASP A 218 17.38 22.33 -29.05
N ASN A 219 17.51 21.59 -27.93
CA ASN A 219 16.68 21.80 -26.72
C ASN A 219 17.35 22.83 -25.80
N VAL A 220 16.76 24.03 -25.74
CA VAL A 220 17.33 25.16 -24.99
C VAL A 220 17.49 24.88 -23.50
N THR A 221 16.54 24.17 -22.86
CA THR A 221 16.60 23.84 -21.44
C THR A 221 17.74 22.85 -21.17
N ILE A 222 17.79 21.75 -21.92
CA ILE A 222 18.85 20.72 -21.77
C ILE A 222 20.23 21.33 -22.04
N THR A 223 20.34 22.24 -23.03
CA THR A 223 21.63 22.88 -23.36
C THR A 223 22.12 23.78 -22.23
N LYS A 224 21.22 24.57 -21.61
CA LYS A 224 21.57 25.44 -20.47
C LYS A 224 21.98 24.61 -19.24
N LEU A 225 21.23 23.56 -18.91
CA LEU A 225 21.60 22.65 -17.82
C LEU A 225 22.96 22.01 -18.08
N ALA A 226 23.23 21.58 -19.31
CA ALA A 226 24.53 20.99 -19.66
C ALA A 226 25.68 22.00 -19.54
N GLU A 227 25.49 23.28 -19.82
CA GLU A 227 26.49 24.34 -19.64
C GLU A 227 26.82 24.55 -18.14
N GLU A 228 25.80 24.56 -17.27
CA GLU A 228 26.00 24.71 -15.81
C GLU A 228 26.66 23.45 -15.21
N VAL A 229 26.18 22.27 -15.54
CA VAL A 229 26.78 21.00 -15.09
C VAL A 229 28.24 20.87 -15.57
N GLU A 230 28.58 21.30 -16.78
CA GLU A 230 29.96 21.26 -17.28
C GLU A 230 30.88 22.16 -16.45
N LYS A 231 30.40 23.35 -16.08
CA LYS A 231 31.13 24.27 -15.23
C LYS A 231 31.33 23.65 -13.83
N GLN A 232 30.28 23.17 -13.20
CA GLN A 232 30.33 22.49 -11.88
C GLN A 232 31.27 21.28 -11.92
N TRP A 233 31.19 20.47 -12.96
CA TRP A 233 32.08 19.33 -13.17
C TRP A 233 33.52 19.73 -13.32
N SER A 234 33.83 20.78 -14.08
CA SER A 234 35.19 21.34 -14.23
C SER A 234 35.75 21.86 -12.90
N ASP A 235 34.93 22.56 -12.12
CA ASP A 235 35.31 23.07 -10.82
C ASP A 235 35.59 21.92 -9.82
N TYR A 236 34.75 20.89 -9.81
CA TYR A 236 34.97 19.68 -9.02
C TYR A 236 36.25 18.96 -9.43
N GLN A 237 36.52 18.77 -10.71
CA GLN A 237 37.75 18.12 -11.19
C GLN A 237 39.03 18.88 -10.80
N ALA A 238 38.94 20.21 -10.68
CA ALA A 238 40.06 21.04 -10.25
C ALA A 238 40.32 20.94 -8.72
N ASN A 239 39.29 20.68 -7.93
CA ASN A 239 39.38 20.54 -6.47
C ASN A 239 38.33 19.53 -5.96
N PRO A 240 38.55 18.22 -6.12
CA PRO A 240 37.58 17.20 -5.73
C PRO A 240 37.35 17.19 -4.21
N VAL A 241 36.09 17.37 -3.80
CA VAL A 241 35.63 17.27 -2.39
C VAL A 241 34.32 16.51 -2.41
N GLY A 242 34.22 15.45 -1.62
CA GLY A 242 33.02 14.61 -1.56
C GLY A 242 32.76 13.85 -2.87
N TYR A 243 31.51 13.51 -3.09
CA TYR A 243 31.01 12.89 -4.32
C TYR A 243 30.39 13.93 -5.23
N PHE A 244 30.67 13.86 -6.54
CA PHE A 244 30.06 14.81 -7.48
C PHE A 244 28.63 14.41 -7.82
N ASP A 245 27.71 15.19 -7.39
CA ASP A 245 26.32 15.29 -7.87
C ASP A 245 25.86 16.75 -7.71
N SER A 246 24.80 17.14 -8.37
CA SER A 246 24.14 18.44 -8.21
C SER A 246 22.67 18.34 -8.63
N ASP A 247 21.89 19.31 -8.21
CA ASP A 247 20.49 19.43 -8.59
C ASP A 247 20.37 19.57 -10.10
N GLU A 248 21.24 20.37 -10.73
CA GLU A 248 21.24 20.56 -12.19
C GLU A 248 21.67 19.29 -12.94
N LEU A 249 22.54 18.45 -12.38
CA LEU A 249 22.85 17.15 -12.97
C LEU A 249 21.65 16.20 -12.85
N MET A 250 20.90 16.22 -11.74
CA MET A 250 19.68 15.45 -11.58
C MET A 250 18.57 15.94 -12.53
N GLU A 251 18.44 17.25 -12.69
CA GLU A 251 17.54 17.85 -13.69
C GLU A 251 17.92 17.41 -15.10
N LEU A 252 19.20 17.50 -15.46
CA LEU A 252 19.71 17.14 -16.79
C LEU A 252 19.43 15.67 -17.11
N ASP A 253 19.73 14.75 -16.18
CA ASP A 253 19.42 13.33 -16.32
C ASP A 253 17.92 13.09 -16.50
N THR A 254 17.08 13.80 -15.71
CA THR A 254 15.63 13.68 -15.74
C THR A 254 15.05 14.20 -17.04
N MET A 255 15.51 15.36 -17.52
CA MET A 255 15.12 15.93 -18.81
C MET A 255 15.51 15.03 -19.98
N ILE A 256 16.71 14.46 -19.98
CA ILE A 256 17.17 13.51 -20.99
C ILE A 256 16.37 12.22 -20.94
N GLY A 257 16.12 11.68 -19.75
CA GLY A 257 15.32 10.47 -19.52
C GLY A 257 13.89 10.62 -20.03
N GLY A 258 13.28 11.78 -19.82
CA GLY A 258 11.96 12.15 -20.34
C GLY A 258 11.98 12.63 -21.79
N LYS A 259 13.10 12.48 -22.51
CA LYS A 259 13.27 12.86 -23.93
C LYS A 259 13.04 14.35 -24.21
N GLY A 260 13.23 15.20 -23.21
CA GLY A 260 13.10 16.65 -23.32
C GLY A 260 11.65 17.17 -23.40
N ILE A 261 10.65 16.34 -23.11
CA ILE A 261 9.22 16.72 -23.09
C ILE A 261 8.70 17.04 -21.69
N ASN A 262 9.50 16.79 -20.65
CA ASN A 262 9.17 17.10 -19.26
C ASN A 262 8.86 18.60 -19.10
N ASN A 263 8.02 18.93 -18.11
CA ASN A 263 7.91 20.31 -17.63
C ASN A 263 9.17 20.67 -16.83
N PRO A 264 10.00 21.62 -17.31
CA PRO A 264 11.25 21.94 -16.60
C PRO A 264 11.06 22.48 -15.18
N GLU A 265 10.03 23.29 -14.93
CA GLU A 265 9.75 23.85 -13.62
C GLU A 265 9.45 22.75 -12.56
N LEU A 266 8.76 21.67 -12.98
CA LEU A 266 8.49 20.54 -12.09
C LEU A 266 9.74 19.65 -11.87
N VAL A 267 10.64 19.60 -12.85
CA VAL A 267 11.90 18.86 -12.73
C VAL A 267 12.86 19.61 -11.79
N GLU A 268 12.96 20.92 -11.92
CA GLU A 268 13.70 21.82 -11.01
C GLU A 268 13.24 21.64 -9.56
N GLU A 269 11.94 21.82 -9.29
CA GLU A 269 11.35 21.64 -7.94
C GLU A 269 11.67 20.25 -7.33
N LEU A 270 11.60 19.19 -8.15
CA LEU A 270 11.92 17.85 -7.70
C LEU A 270 13.41 17.69 -7.35
N ALA A 271 14.31 18.26 -8.13
CA ALA A 271 15.75 18.13 -7.90
C ALA A 271 16.18 18.95 -6.69
N ASP A 272 15.81 20.24 -6.66
CA ASP A 272 16.17 21.19 -5.60
C ASP A 272 15.71 20.73 -4.20
N GLU A 273 14.50 20.17 -4.09
CA GLU A 273 13.92 19.77 -2.81
C GLU A 273 14.26 18.30 -2.42
N SER A 274 14.98 17.56 -3.28
CA SER A 274 15.18 16.12 -3.10
C SER A 274 16.04 15.77 -1.87
N ALA A 275 17.15 16.49 -1.64
CA ALA A 275 18.02 16.32 -0.48
C ALA A 275 17.31 16.68 0.82
N ASP A 276 16.63 17.82 0.85
CA ASP A 276 15.85 18.28 2.00
C ASP A 276 14.73 17.29 2.36
N GLY A 277 14.10 16.69 1.36
CA GLY A 277 13.10 15.62 1.56
C GLY A 277 13.69 14.39 2.26
N VAL A 278 14.87 13.92 1.85
CA VAL A 278 15.57 12.80 2.50
C VAL A 278 15.99 13.16 3.92
N GLU A 279 16.51 14.37 4.15
CA GLU A 279 16.90 14.83 5.48
C GLU A 279 15.68 15.01 6.40
N TRP A 280 14.55 15.53 5.89
CA TRP A 280 13.31 15.68 6.66
C TRP A 280 12.81 14.33 7.20
N LEU A 281 12.94 13.24 6.46
CA LEU A 281 12.53 11.89 6.87
C LEU A 281 13.26 11.41 8.13
N LYS A 282 14.48 11.87 8.38
CA LYS A 282 15.27 11.50 9.58
C LYS A 282 14.59 11.92 10.90
N LYS A 283 13.74 12.95 10.89
CA LYS A 283 12.94 13.37 12.06
C LYS A 283 12.04 12.25 12.55
N TYR A 284 11.63 11.35 11.66
CA TYR A 284 10.74 10.22 11.92
C TYR A 284 11.48 8.88 12.01
N GLY A 285 12.82 8.92 12.17
CA GLY A 285 13.66 7.73 12.28
C GLY A 285 13.90 7.00 10.96
N ILE A 286 13.53 7.61 9.83
CA ILE A 286 13.72 7.05 8.50
C ILE A 286 15.11 7.46 7.99
N ASN A 287 16.05 6.50 7.99
CA ASN A 287 17.43 6.71 7.59
C ASN A 287 17.75 5.96 6.30
N LEU A 288 18.02 6.69 5.23
CA LEU A 288 18.30 6.15 3.90
C LEU A 288 19.79 6.36 3.58
N THR A 289 20.67 5.57 4.18
CA THR A 289 22.11 5.78 4.18
C THR A 289 22.88 5.05 3.09
N SER A 290 22.30 4.02 2.46
CA SER A 290 22.94 3.31 1.36
C SER A 290 22.60 3.97 0.05
N VAL A 291 23.61 4.46 -0.67
CA VAL A 291 23.44 5.09 -1.97
C VAL A 291 23.87 4.14 -3.09
N GLY A 292 23.07 4.05 -4.15
CA GLY A 292 23.31 3.14 -5.27
C GLY A 292 22.95 3.74 -6.62
N SER A 293 23.20 2.97 -7.67
CA SER A 293 22.83 3.33 -9.05
C SER A 293 21.42 2.84 -9.38
N PHE A 294 20.76 3.55 -10.30
CA PHE A 294 19.56 3.07 -10.98
C PHE A 294 19.63 3.41 -12.48
N GLY A 295 18.74 2.83 -13.27
CA GLY A 295 18.73 3.06 -14.71
C GLY A 295 18.34 4.51 -15.06
N GLY A 296 19.17 5.17 -15.87
CA GLY A 296 18.94 6.55 -16.31
C GLY A 296 19.74 7.61 -15.58
N ALA A 297 20.18 7.37 -14.34
CA ALA A 297 21.05 8.31 -13.65
C ALA A 297 22.51 8.21 -14.11
N SER A 298 23.17 9.36 -14.24
CA SER A 298 24.58 9.46 -14.57
C SER A 298 25.49 9.11 -13.40
N VAL A 299 25.01 9.30 -12.18
CA VAL A 299 25.71 9.09 -10.91
C VAL A 299 24.83 8.29 -9.93
N LYS A 300 25.41 7.88 -8.80
CA LYS A 300 24.68 7.15 -7.76
C LYS A 300 23.89 8.12 -6.92
N ARG A 301 22.56 8.03 -6.94
CA ARG A 301 21.67 8.90 -6.15
C ARG A 301 20.43 8.21 -5.60
N ILE A 302 20.31 6.88 -5.72
CA ILE A 302 19.19 6.16 -5.11
C ILE A 302 19.52 5.80 -3.66
N HIS A 303 18.82 6.44 -2.73
CA HIS A 303 18.99 6.28 -1.28
C HIS A 303 18.10 5.17 -0.78
N ARG A 304 18.67 4.23 -0.02
CA ARG A 304 17.98 3.05 0.52
C ARG A 304 18.28 2.86 2.00
N PRO A 305 17.34 2.27 2.75
CA PRO A 305 17.60 1.83 4.11
C PRO A 305 18.49 0.59 4.12
N VAL A 306 19.17 0.36 5.24
CA VAL A 306 19.90 -0.86 5.54
C VAL A 306 19.34 -1.54 6.77
N ASN A 307 19.36 -2.87 6.80
CA ASN A 307 18.98 -3.63 7.99
C ASN A 307 20.15 -3.72 9.00
N ALA A 308 19.94 -4.39 10.12
CA ALA A 308 20.95 -4.53 11.18
C ALA A 308 22.25 -5.21 10.74
N GLU A 309 22.20 -6.03 9.69
CA GLU A 309 23.34 -6.70 9.06
C GLU A 309 24.04 -5.84 8.00
N GLY A 310 23.60 -4.58 7.81
CA GLY A 310 24.15 -3.67 6.80
C GLY A 310 23.70 -3.96 5.36
N LYS A 311 22.71 -4.83 5.16
CA LYS A 311 22.18 -5.16 3.84
C LYS A 311 21.07 -4.18 3.45
N THR A 312 21.13 -3.67 2.25
CA THR A 312 20.09 -2.83 1.65
C THR A 312 18.76 -3.55 1.57
N ILE A 313 17.68 -2.88 1.97
CA ILE A 313 16.30 -3.38 1.94
C ILE A 313 15.39 -2.46 1.14
N ALA A 314 14.15 -2.89 0.90
CA ALA A 314 13.15 -2.11 0.17
C ALA A 314 12.73 -0.86 0.95
N VAL A 315 12.65 0.28 0.28
CA VAL A 315 12.34 1.57 0.92
C VAL A 315 10.90 1.62 1.42
N GLY A 316 9.94 1.09 0.65
CA GLY A 316 8.51 1.23 0.95
C GLY A 316 8.11 0.54 2.24
N SER A 317 8.43 -0.75 2.37
CA SER A 317 8.14 -1.54 3.57
C SER A 317 8.92 -1.10 4.81
N TYR A 318 9.99 -0.32 4.65
CA TYR A 318 10.72 0.30 5.75
C TYR A 318 10.12 1.65 6.16
N MET A 319 9.82 2.51 5.19
CA MET A 319 9.43 3.90 5.43
C MET A 319 7.95 4.02 5.88
N ILE A 320 7.05 3.28 5.22
CA ILE A 320 5.61 3.45 5.44
C ILE A 320 5.18 3.17 6.87
N PRO A 321 5.60 2.07 7.54
CA PRO A 321 5.23 1.84 8.95
C PRO A 321 5.76 2.93 9.91
N LEU A 322 6.89 3.56 9.60
CA LEU A 322 7.43 4.65 10.39
C LEU A 322 6.65 5.96 10.21
N LEU A 323 6.20 6.25 8.98
CA LEU A 323 5.31 7.38 8.71
C LEU A 323 3.93 7.18 9.33
N GLU A 324 3.36 5.98 9.24
CA GLU A 324 2.10 5.61 9.88
C GLU A 324 2.17 5.86 11.37
N LYS A 325 3.16 5.27 12.03
CA LYS A 325 3.41 5.49 13.47
C LYS A 325 3.53 6.97 13.82
N ALA A 326 4.28 7.74 13.03
CA ALA A 326 4.41 9.17 13.26
C ALA A 326 3.09 9.94 13.12
N CYS A 327 2.22 9.53 12.20
CA CYS A 327 0.87 10.08 12.08
C CYS A 327 -0.01 9.70 13.27
N GLU A 328 0.02 8.45 13.71
CA GLU A 328 -0.78 7.94 14.84
C GLU A 328 -0.38 8.56 16.18
N GLU A 329 0.92 8.80 16.37
CA GLU A 329 1.46 9.45 17.58
C GLU A 329 1.21 10.98 17.61
N ASN A 330 0.65 11.57 16.55
CA ASN A 330 0.42 13.00 16.44
C ASN A 330 -1.06 13.36 16.71
N ASP A 331 -1.32 14.02 17.84
CA ASP A 331 -2.68 14.44 18.27
C ASP A 331 -3.47 15.28 17.26
N LYS A 332 -2.79 15.83 16.23
CA LYS A 332 -3.42 16.66 15.18
C LYS A 332 -3.82 15.85 13.95
N ILE A 333 -3.42 14.60 13.85
CA ILE A 333 -3.66 13.76 12.68
C ILE A 333 -4.62 12.63 13.06
N SER A 334 -5.63 12.40 12.22
CA SER A 334 -6.52 11.24 12.32
C SER A 334 -6.57 10.54 10.97
N ILE A 335 -6.38 9.23 10.96
CA ILE A 335 -6.51 8.39 9.76
C ILE A 335 -7.84 7.64 9.85
N GLN A 336 -8.67 7.77 8.80
CA GLN A 336 -9.93 7.03 8.65
C GLN A 336 -9.73 5.99 7.56
N LEU A 337 -9.49 4.74 7.95
CA LEU A 337 -9.38 3.61 7.05
C LEU A 337 -10.74 3.17 6.50
N GLU A 338 -10.75 2.37 5.45
CA GLU A 338 -11.96 1.86 4.78
C GLU A 338 -12.99 2.98 4.50
N THR A 339 -12.49 4.19 4.24
CA THR A 339 -13.30 5.38 4.00
C THR A 339 -12.96 5.95 2.62
N THR A 340 -13.80 5.64 1.65
CA THR A 340 -13.59 5.98 0.24
C THR A 340 -14.15 7.35 -0.09
N ALA A 341 -13.30 8.32 -0.37
CA ALA A 341 -13.71 9.64 -0.85
C ALA A 341 -14.40 9.53 -2.21
N THR A 342 -15.52 10.23 -2.38
CA THR A 342 -16.34 10.17 -3.57
C THR A 342 -16.53 11.54 -4.25
N THR A 343 -16.45 12.62 -3.50
CA THR A 343 -16.74 13.96 -4.03
C THR A 343 -15.99 15.02 -3.23
N ILE A 344 -15.33 15.94 -3.91
CA ILE A 344 -14.81 17.17 -3.31
C ILE A 344 -15.95 18.20 -3.24
N LEU A 345 -16.24 18.68 -2.05
CA LEU A 345 -17.25 19.69 -1.80
C LEU A 345 -16.69 21.08 -2.12
N THR A 346 -17.48 21.90 -2.81
CA THR A 346 -17.11 23.28 -3.13
C THR A 346 -18.14 24.29 -2.62
N ASP A 347 -17.69 25.48 -2.30
CA ASP A 347 -18.58 26.61 -2.02
C ASP A 347 -19.15 27.21 -3.33
N LYS A 348 -19.99 28.24 -3.20
CA LYS A 348 -20.61 28.95 -4.34
C LYS A 348 -19.60 29.63 -5.29
N ASN A 349 -18.35 29.76 -4.89
CA ASN A 349 -17.27 30.36 -5.69
C ASN A 349 -16.36 29.29 -6.31
N GLY A 350 -16.66 27.99 -6.12
CA GLY A 350 -15.85 26.86 -6.60
C GLY A 350 -14.66 26.52 -5.71
N LYS A 351 -14.49 27.15 -4.53
CA LYS A 351 -13.43 26.81 -3.59
C LYS A 351 -13.74 25.48 -2.89
N ALA A 352 -12.79 24.57 -2.85
CA ALA A 352 -12.91 23.33 -2.08
C ALA A 352 -13.09 23.62 -0.58
N VAL A 353 -14.11 23.00 0.04
CA VAL A 353 -14.50 23.21 1.44
C VAL A 353 -14.69 21.91 2.20
N GLY A 354 -14.35 20.77 1.61
CA GLY A 354 -14.46 19.47 2.25
C GLY A 354 -14.58 18.32 1.25
N VAL A 355 -14.93 17.15 1.78
CA VAL A 355 -15.03 15.89 1.04
C VAL A 355 -16.24 15.09 1.53
N LYS A 356 -16.97 14.47 0.60
CA LYS A 356 -17.87 13.36 0.89
C LYS A 356 -17.17 12.04 0.65
N ALA A 357 -17.44 11.09 1.53
CA ALA A 357 -16.90 9.74 1.46
C ALA A 357 -17.95 8.71 1.89
N VAL A 358 -17.65 7.46 1.63
CA VAL A 358 -18.41 6.29 2.09
C VAL A 358 -17.52 5.47 3.01
N GLY A 359 -17.98 5.23 4.23
CA GLY A 359 -17.27 4.44 5.24
C GLY A 359 -17.42 2.92 5.01
N ALA A 360 -16.71 2.14 5.81
CA ALA A 360 -16.63 0.67 5.72
C ALA A 360 -17.99 -0.04 5.65
N THR A 361 -19.01 0.48 6.31
CA THR A 361 -20.36 -0.11 6.39
C THR A 361 -21.35 0.52 5.41
N GLY A 362 -20.89 1.36 4.47
CA GLY A 362 -21.73 2.07 3.51
C GLY A 362 -22.40 3.32 4.09
N ASN A 363 -22.01 3.78 5.28
CA ASN A 363 -22.47 5.04 5.86
C ASN A 363 -21.84 6.25 5.15
N GLU A 364 -22.59 7.36 5.09
CA GLU A 364 -22.07 8.61 4.54
C GLU A 364 -21.11 9.26 5.56
N VAL A 365 -19.93 9.66 5.08
CA VAL A 365 -18.94 10.43 5.83
C VAL A 365 -18.75 11.78 5.15
N THR A 366 -18.96 12.86 5.88
CA THR A 366 -18.70 14.23 5.41
C THR A 366 -17.55 14.84 6.22
N VAL A 367 -16.51 15.32 5.56
CA VAL A 367 -15.42 16.05 6.20
C VAL A 367 -15.40 17.49 5.69
N ASN A 368 -15.78 18.45 6.55
CA ASN A 368 -15.65 19.86 6.26
C ASN A 368 -14.20 20.30 6.53
N ALA A 369 -13.58 21.01 5.59
CA ALA A 369 -12.19 21.43 5.70
C ALA A 369 -11.94 22.79 5.03
N LYS A 370 -10.86 23.46 5.44
CA LYS A 370 -10.41 24.72 4.81
C LYS A 370 -9.62 24.49 3.52
N ALA A 371 -9.02 23.27 3.39
CA ALA A 371 -8.29 22.82 2.22
C ALA A 371 -8.43 21.30 2.04
N VAL A 372 -8.30 20.86 0.78
CA VAL A 372 -8.32 19.45 0.38
C VAL A 372 -7.01 19.13 -0.35
N ILE A 373 -6.33 18.05 0.04
CA ILE A 373 -5.14 17.55 -0.64
C ILE A 373 -5.48 16.19 -1.27
N LEU A 374 -5.23 16.06 -2.58
CA LEU A 374 -5.34 14.81 -3.32
C LEU A 374 -4.00 14.07 -3.30
N ALA A 375 -3.95 12.93 -2.62
CA ALA A 375 -2.79 12.06 -2.53
C ALA A 375 -3.16 10.60 -2.89
N THR A 376 -4.14 10.43 -3.79
CA THR A 376 -4.79 9.16 -4.11
C THR A 376 -3.96 8.22 -4.98
N GLY A 377 -2.77 8.63 -5.41
CA GLY A 377 -1.95 7.88 -6.35
C GLY A 377 -2.56 7.88 -7.77
N GLY A 378 -2.20 6.87 -8.55
CA GLY A 378 -2.63 6.74 -9.94
C GLY A 378 -3.82 5.80 -10.15
N PHE A 379 -3.93 5.27 -11.37
CA PHE A 379 -5.04 4.42 -11.81
C PHE A 379 -4.59 3.03 -12.31
N GLY A 380 -3.36 2.61 -11.97
CA GLY A 380 -2.76 1.38 -12.50
C GLY A 380 -3.47 0.06 -12.13
N ALA A 381 -4.40 0.08 -11.16
CA ALA A 381 -5.26 -1.06 -10.83
C ALA A 381 -6.64 -1.00 -11.53
N ASN A 382 -6.99 0.13 -12.17
CA ASN A 382 -8.17 0.26 -12.99
C ASN A 382 -7.85 -0.16 -14.43
N LEU A 383 -7.91 -1.48 -14.70
CA LEU A 383 -7.51 -2.05 -15.99
C LEU A 383 -8.39 -1.59 -17.16
N ASP A 384 -9.62 -1.20 -16.90
CA ASP A 384 -10.52 -0.66 -17.94
C ASP A 384 -10.06 0.75 -18.33
N MET A 385 -9.76 1.63 -17.36
CA MET A 385 -9.20 2.95 -17.60
C MET A 385 -7.83 2.88 -18.30
N VAL A 386 -6.97 1.95 -17.88
CA VAL A 386 -5.68 1.68 -18.53
C VAL A 386 -5.89 1.27 -19.99
N ALA A 387 -6.83 0.36 -20.27
CA ALA A 387 -7.09 -0.12 -21.61
C ALA A 387 -7.77 0.94 -22.51
N GLU A 388 -8.53 1.86 -21.93
CA GLU A 388 -9.13 3.00 -22.65
C GLU A 388 -8.06 4.03 -23.06
N LEU A 389 -7.19 4.40 -22.13
CA LEU A 389 -6.16 5.43 -22.34
C LEU A 389 -4.98 4.89 -23.16
N VAL A 390 -4.60 3.64 -22.94
CA VAL A 390 -3.48 2.96 -23.63
C VAL A 390 -3.94 1.59 -24.14
N PRO A 391 -4.65 1.53 -25.30
CA PRO A 391 -5.22 0.29 -25.83
C PRO A 391 -4.22 -0.88 -26.01
N ALA A 392 -2.95 -0.56 -26.18
CA ALA A 392 -1.87 -1.55 -26.28
C ALA A 392 -1.66 -2.37 -24.99
N LEU A 393 -2.13 -1.88 -23.84
CA LEU A 393 -2.04 -2.55 -22.55
C LEU A 393 -3.28 -3.38 -22.20
N LYS A 394 -4.27 -3.46 -23.07
CA LYS A 394 -5.47 -4.26 -22.84
C LYS A 394 -5.12 -5.74 -22.61
N GLY A 395 -5.55 -6.27 -21.47
CA GLY A 395 -5.32 -7.67 -21.08
C GLY A 395 -4.03 -7.90 -20.29
N PHE A 396 -3.26 -6.86 -19.99
CA PHE A 396 -2.15 -6.95 -19.07
C PHE A 396 -2.66 -7.04 -17.62
N MET A 397 -1.87 -7.69 -16.77
CA MET A 397 -2.08 -7.71 -15.33
C MET A 397 -1.38 -6.51 -14.67
N THR A 398 -1.71 -6.24 -13.41
CA THR A 398 -1.09 -5.16 -12.64
C THR A 398 -0.51 -5.67 -11.33
N THR A 399 0.59 -5.05 -10.88
CA THR A 399 1.15 -5.22 -9.53
C THR A 399 0.76 -4.06 -8.59
N ASN A 400 -0.05 -3.11 -9.08
CA ASN A 400 -0.51 -1.99 -8.27
C ASN A 400 -1.39 -2.45 -7.10
N ALA A 401 -1.38 -1.66 -6.02
CA ALA A 401 -2.33 -1.80 -4.94
C ALA A 401 -3.77 -1.62 -5.45
N ALA A 402 -4.71 -2.38 -4.90
CA ALA A 402 -6.11 -2.39 -5.34
C ALA A 402 -6.78 -0.99 -5.30
N GLY A 403 -6.32 -0.11 -4.39
CA GLY A 403 -6.80 1.27 -4.28
C GLY A 403 -6.38 2.22 -5.40
N ALA A 404 -5.46 1.83 -6.29
CA ALA A 404 -5.01 2.67 -7.41
C ALA A 404 -6.02 2.67 -8.56
N GLN A 405 -7.21 3.24 -8.32
CA GLN A 405 -8.37 3.20 -9.23
C GLN A 405 -8.58 4.48 -10.02
N GLY A 406 -7.86 5.58 -9.71
CA GLY A 406 -8.00 6.86 -10.42
C GLY A 406 -9.09 7.79 -9.89
N GLN A 407 -9.75 7.46 -8.77
CA GLN A 407 -10.85 8.26 -8.22
C GLN A 407 -10.47 9.74 -7.97
N GLY A 408 -9.23 10.00 -7.53
CA GLY A 408 -8.75 11.38 -7.33
C GLY A 408 -8.68 12.17 -8.63
N ILE A 409 -8.28 11.53 -9.71
CA ILE A 409 -8.24 12.12 -11.05
C ILE A 409 -9.67 12.48 -11.48
N GLU A 410 -10.61 11.54 -11.35
CA GLU A 410 -12.02 11.76 -11.70
C GLU A 410 -12.66 12.88 -10.87
N MET A 411 -12.40 12.93 -9.56
CA MET A 411 -12.89 13.99 -8.68
C MET A 411 -12.33 15.37 -9.07
N ALA A 412 -11.05 15.44 -9.45
CA ALA A 412 -10.42 16.69 -9.89
C ALA A 412 -10.97 17.13 -11.26
N GLN A 413 -11.13 16.21 -12.20
CA GLN A 413 -11.72 16.49 -13.51
C GLN A 413 -13.17 16.99 -13.40
N ALA A 414 -13.95 16.43 -12.46
CA ALA A 414 -15.32 16.90 -12.19
C ALA A 414 -15.37 18.37 -11.74
N LEU A 415 -14.26 18.90 -11.24
CA LEU A 415 -14.08 20.32 -10.87
C LEU A 415 -13.40 21.16 -11.96
N GLY A 416 -13.13 20.55 -13.13
CA GLY A 416 -12.53 21.24 -14.27
C GLY A 416 -10.99 21.16 -14.34
N ALA A 417 -10.36 20.31 -13.56
CA ALA A 417 -8.92 20.06 -13.70
C ALA A 417 -8.59 19.45 -15.06
N ALA A 418 -7.53 19.93 -15.68
CA ALA A 418 -6.97 19.32 -16.89
C ALA A 418 -6.07 18.11 -16.50
N THR A 419 -5.88 17.22 -17.48
CA THR A 419 -4.94 16.11 -17.39
C THR A 419 -3.85 16.28 -18.45
N VAL A 420 -2.65 15.75 -18.17
CA VAL A 420 -1.48 15.82 -19.06
C VAL A 420 -0.94 14.38 -19.21
N ASP A 421 -0.54 14.02 -20.43
CA ASP A 421 0.16 12.78 -20.77
C ASP A 421 -0.57 11.48 -20.36
N MET A 422 -1.91 11.51 -20.29
CA MET A 422 -2.72 10.33 -19.90
C MET A 422 -2.64 9.15 -20.86
N ASP A 423 -2.21 9.40 -22.09
CA ASP A 423 -2.02 8.40 -23.14
C ASP A 423 -0.57 7.90 -23.26
N GLN A 424 0.33 8.39 -22.40
CA GLN A 424 1.72 7.95 -22.39
C GLN A 424 1.84 6.52 -21.86
N ASN A 425 2.84 5.80 -22.37
CA ASN A 425 3.01 4.39 -22.05
C ASN A 425 3.36 4.17 -20.57
N LEU A 426 2.46 3.49 -19.85
CA LEU A 426 2.62 3.11 -18.44
C LEU A 426 3.55 1.91 -18.23
N SER A 427 4.23 1.40 -19.25
CA SER A 427 5.08 0.21 -19.20
C SER A 427 6.29 0.33 -18.27
N SER A 428 6.57 1.53 -17.76
CA SER A 428 7.61 1.77 -16.75
C SER A 428 7.11 1.80 -15.31
N ILE A 429 5.81 1.54 -15.09
CA ILE A 429 5.17 1.60 -13.75
C ILE A 429 4.90 0.19 -13.20
N ALA A 430 5.23 -0.84 -13.96
CA ALA A 430 5.05 -2.24 -13.56
C ALA A 430 6.24 -2.77 -12.75
#